data_f16c1fbf7456eb3ebd02b1112ce6ff34
#
_entry.id   f16c1fbf7456eb3ebd02b1112ce6ff34
#
_cell.length_a   1.000
_cell.length_b   1.000
_cell.length_c   1.000
_cell.angle_alpha   90.00
_cell.angle_beta   90.00
_cell.angle_gamma   90.00
#
_symmetry.space_group_name_H-M   'P 1'
#
loop_
_entity.id
_entity.type
_entity.pdbx_description
1 polymer ?
#
loop_
_entity_poly.entity_id
_entity_poly.type
_entity_poly.pdbx_seq_one_letter_code
_entity_poly.pdbx_strand_id
1 'polypeptide(L)'
;MTTPFGYYDLLETFPQPGCAVCRLIQRDVERFLDTLLYEFTVDPIAQNDFRASRGMCHEHTWQLTRYNNALSTAILYDAVLDEVMRISAQAPER
;
A
#
# COMPACT_ATOMS: atom_id res chain seq x y z
N MET A 1 12.87 -4.03 -30.43
CA MET A 1 12.61 -4.96 -29.31
C MET A 1 12.26 -4.14 -28.08
N THR A 2 11.11 -4.39 -27.50
CA THR A 2 10.66 -3.63 -26.33
C THR A 2 11.36 -4.15 -25.08
N THR A 3 12.00 -3.27 -24.32
CA THR A 3 12.60 -3.65 -23.04
C THR A 3 11.51 -3.98 -22.04
N PRO A 4 11.68 -5.01 -21.19
CA PRO A 4 10.72 -5.29 -20.12
C PRO A 4 10.55 -4.09 -19.18
N PHE A 5 9.36 -3.93 -18.65
CA PHE A 5 9.10 -2.91 -17.64
C PHE A 5 10.02 -3.11 -16.44
N GLY A 6 10.64 -2.03 -16.01
CA GLY A 6 11.57 -2.07 -14.88
C GLY A 6 13.01 -2.52 -15.21
N TYR A 7 13.31 -2.80 -16.47
CA TYR A 7 14.64 -3.28 -16.88
C TYR A 7 15.76 -2.31 -16.48
N TYR A 8 15.59 -1.02 -16.80
CA TYR A 8 16.61 -0.03 -16.47
C TYR A 8 16.69 0.23 -14.96
N ASP A 9 15.57 0.18 -14.28
CA ASP A 9 15.53 0.32 -12.82
C ASP A 9 16.33 -0.80 -12.15
N LEU A 10 16.18 -2.03 -12.63
CA LEU A 10 16.93 -3.16 -12.11
C LEU A 10 18.43 -3.00 -12.36
N LEU A 11 18.82 -2.57 -13.58
CA LEU A 11 20.22 -2.34 -13.89
C LEU A 11 20.86 -1.31 -12.98
N GLU A 12 20.12 -0.27 -12.61
CA GLU A 12 20.62 0.78 -11.72
C GLU A 12 20.89 0.26 -10.30
N THR A 13 20.21 -0.81 -9.89
CA THR A 13 20.38 -1.36 -8.54
C THR A 13 21.53 -2.35 -8.43
N PHE A 14 22.04 -2.88 -9.56
CA PHE A 14 23.09 -3.90 -9.54
C PHE A 14 24.40 -3.46 -8.87
N PRO A 15 24.90 -2.21 -9.05
CA PRO A 15 26.14 -1.81 -8.41
C PRO A 15 26.09 -1.74 -6.90
N GLN A 16 24.90 -1.71 -6.32
CA GLN A 16 24.75 -1.58 -4.87
C GLN A 16 24.83 -2.95 -4.20
N PRO A 17 25.30 -3.03 -2.94
CA PRO A 17 25.40 -4.31 -2.24
C PRO A 17 24.02 -4.89 -1.93
N GLY A 18 23.97 -6.22 -1.89
CA GLY A 18 22.73 -6.96 -1.60
C GLY A 18 21.99 -7.39 -2.84
N CYS A 19 20.82 -7.95 -2.66
CA CYS A 19 19.99 -8.44 -3.75
C CYS A 19 19.33 -7.29 -4.50
N ALA A 20 19.63 -7.15 -5.79
CA ALA A 20 19.08 -6.09 -6.63
C ALA A 20 17.56 -6.18 -6.76
N VAL A 21 17.01 -7.40 -6.86
CA VAL A 21 15.56 -7.59 -6.98
C VAL A 21 14.84 -7.20 -5.69
N CYS A 22 15.37 -7.61 -4.54
CA CYS A 22 14.79 -7.23 -3.24
C CYS A 22 14.80 -5.71 -3.06
N ARG A 23 15.89 -5.07 -3.47
CA ARG A 23 16.00 -3.61 -3.36
C ARG A 23 15.02 -2.89 -4.29
N LEU A 24 14.84 -3.40 -5.50
CA LEU A 24 13.87 -2.84 -6.43
C LEU A 24 12.44 -2.97 -5.91
N ILE A 25 12.08 -4.14 -5.39
CA ILE A 25 10.76 -4.38 -4.79
C ILE A 25 10.53 -3.43 -3.62
N GLN A 26 11.51 -3.30 -2.74
CA GLN A 26 11.40 -2.42 -1.57
C GLN A 26 11.20 -0.97 -2.00
N ARG A 27 11.95 -0.50 -2.99
CA ARG A 27 11.81 0.85 -3.53
C ARG A 27 10.41 1.07 -4.13
N ASP A 28 9.91 0.09 -4.90
CA ASP A 28 8.60 0.21 -5.53
C ASP A 28 7.47 0.20 -4.49
N VAL A 29 7.61 -0.59 -3.42
CA VAL A 29 6.66 -0.58 -2.30
C VAL A 29 6.64 0.79 -1.63
N GLU A 30 7.80 1.36 -1.35
CA GLU A 30 7.90 2.69 -0.74
C GLU A 30 7.24 3.76 -1.60
N ARG A 31 7.49 3.75 -2.92
CA ARG A 31 6.86 4.68 -3.85
C ARG A 31 5.36 4.49 -3.92
N PHE A 32 4.90 3.24 -3.93
CA PHE A 32 3.47 2.94 -3.95
C PHE A 32 2.76 3.46 -2.71
N LEU A 33 3.33 3.21 -1.52
CA LEU A 33 2.73 3.67 -0.26
C LEU A 33 2.70 5.19 -0.18
N ASP A 34 3.76 5.85 -0.62
CA ASP A 34 3.83 7.30 -0.67
C ASP A 34 2.76 7.87 -1.61
N THR A 35 2.65 7.32 -2.82
CA THR A 35 1.63 7.71 -3.79
C THR A 35 0.22 7.49 -3.26
N LEU A 36 -0.01 6.36 -2.61
CA LEU A 36 -1.31 6.06 -2.01
C LEU A 36 -1.73 7.14 -1.01
N LEU A 37 -0.80 7.57 -0.17
CA LEU A 37 -1.08 8.60 0.84
C LEU A 37 -1.33 9.98 0.24
N TYR A 38 -0.60 10.35 -0.81
CA TYR A 38 -0.67 11.71 -1.36
C TYR A 38 -1.71 11.86 -2.47
N GLU A 39 -1.89 10.85 -3.33
CA GLU A 39 -2.71 11.00 -4.52
C GLU A 39 -4.07 10.31 -4.42
N PHE A 40 -4.15 9.19 -3.72
CA PHE A 40 -5.35 8.36 -3.75
C PHE A 40 -6.21 8.44 -2.49
N THR A 41 -5.74 9.10 -1.44
CA THR A 41 -6.50 9.18 -0.18
C THR A 41 -7.85 9.89 -0.36
N VAL A 42 -7.91 10.89 -1.24
CA VAL A 42 -9.14 11.66 -1.48
C VAL A 42 -9.95 11.14 -2.68
N ASP A 43 -9.46 10.12 -3.36
CA ASP A 43 -10.17 9.53 -4.50
C ASP A 43 -11.21 8.51 -4.00
N PRO A 44 -12.51 8.74 -4.27
CA PRO A 44 -13.56 7.83 -3.79
C PRO A 44 -13.41 6.41 -4.34
N ILE A 45 -12.93 6.25 -5.57
CA ILE A 45 -12.74 4.93 -6.17
C ILE A 45 -11.63 4.18 -5.44
N ALA A 46 -10.50 4.84 -5.19
CA ALA A 46 -9.40 4.24 -4.44
C ALA A 46 -9.80 3.90 -3.00
N GLN A 47 -10.58 4.78 -2.34
CA GLN A 47 -11.10 4.52 -1.00
C GLN A 47 -11.99 3.28 -0.97
N ASN A 48 -12.87 3.14 -1.95
CA ASN A 48 -13.76 1.98 -2.04
C ASN A 48 -12.99 0.69 -2.30
N ASP A 49 -11.99 0.73 -3.17
CA ASP A 49 -11.15 -0.42 -3.45
C ASP A 49 -10.35 -0.83 -2.21
N PHE A 50 -9.81 0.15 -1.49
CA PHE A 50 -9.07 -0.09 -0.26
C PHE A 50 -9.98 -0.69 0.82
N ARG A 51 -11.19 -0.17 0.95
CA ARG A 51 -12.21 -0.72 1.84
C ARG A 51 -12.54 -2.17 1.51
N ALA A 52 -12.76 -2.47 0.23
CA ALA A 52 -13.11 -3.81 -0.23
C ALA A 52 -11.99 -4.82 0.00
N SER A 53 -10.73 -4.37 -0.09
CA SER A 53 -9.56 -5.21 0.17
C SER A 53 -9.32 -5.47 1.66
N ARG A 54 -9.99 -4.71 2.53
CA ARG A 54 -9.84 -4.74 3.99
C ARG A 54 -8.45 -4.31 4.45
N GLY A 55 -7.81 -3.45 3.66
CA GLY A 55 -6.51 -2.89 3.98
C GLY A 55 -5.35 -3.76 3.51
N MET A 56 -4.21 -3.53 4.11
CA MET A 56 -2.98 -4.22 3.77
C MET A 56 -2.59 -5.20 4.87
N CYS A 57 -1.58 -6.03 4.60
CA CYS A 57 -1.03 -6.93 5.60
C CYS A 57 -0.39 -6.14 6.76
N HIS A 58 -0.08 -6.85 7.84
CA HIS A 58 0.50 -6.27 9.05
C HIS A 58 1.76 -5.45 8.76
N GLU A 59 2.68 -6.01 7.99
CA GLU A 59 3.96 -5.34 7.72
C GLU A 59 3.78 -4.05 6.92
N HIS A 60 2.99 -4.08 5.87
CA HIS A 60 2.80 -2.90 5.03
C HIS A 60 1.95 -1.85 5.72
N THR A 61 0.99 -2.24 6.56
CA THR A 61 0.23 -1.30 7.37
C THR A 61 1.13 -0.51 8.30
N TRP A 62 2.03 -1.18 9.01
CA TRP A 62 2.97 -0.49 9.89
C TRP A 62 3.98 0.34 9.11
N GLN A 63 4.41 -0.13 7.94
CA GLN A 63 5.28 0.65 7.07
C GLN A 63 4.60 1.96 6.64
N LEU A 64 3.30 1.92 6.32
CA LEU A 64 2.54 3.10 5.94
C LEU A 64 2.60 4.20 7.00
N THR A 65 2.59 3.83 8.27
CA THR A 65 2.62 4.81 9.37
C THR A 65 3.92 5.62 9.45
N ARG A 66 4.99 5.14 8.79
CA ARG A 66 6.30 5.79 8.83
C ARG A 66 6.41 7.02 7.93
N TYR A 67 5.43 7.27 7.07
CA TYR A 67 5.49 8.36 6.10
C TYR A 67 4.98 9.69 6.65
N ASN A 68 4.70 9.77 7.95
CA ASN A 68 4.30 11.00 8.65
C ASN A 68 3.07 11.67 8.03
N ASN A 69 2.13 10.88 7.53
CA ASN A 69 0.87 11.37 7.00
C ASN A 69 -0.29 10.74 7.78
N ALA A 70 -0.43 11.18 9.02
CA ALA A 70 -1.43 10.62 9.94
C ALA A 70 -2.85 10.81 9.44
N LEU A 71 -3.15 11.97 8.86
CA LEU A 71 -4.49 12.25 8.35
C LEU A 71 -4.88 11.30 7.21
N SER A 72 -4.01 11.14 6.21
CA SER A 72 -4.26 10.24 5.10
C SER A 72 -4.37 8.79 5.55
N THR A 73 -3.51 8.36 6.45
CA THR A 73 -3.58 7.02 7.05
C THR A 73 -4.90 6.82 7.78
N ALA A 74 -5.34 7.81 8.55
CA ALA A 74 -6.61 7.75 9.28
C ALA A 74 -7.81 7.65 8.33
N ILE A 75 -7.81 8.42 7.23
CA ILE A 75 -8.89 8.39 6.23
C ILE A 75 -9.00 7.00 5.60
N LEU A 76 -7.87 6.41 5.18
CA LEU A 76 -7.87 5.09 4.56
C LEU A 76 -8.35 4.00 5.54
N TYR A 77 -7.85 4.01 6.76
CA TYR A 77 -8.20 2.98 7.74
C TYR A 77 -9.54 3.21 8.41
N ASP A 78 -10.08 4.42 8.40
CA ASP A 78 -11.47 4.66 8.77
C ASP A 78 -12.42 3.86 7.87
N ALA A 79 -12.19 3.87 6.57
CA ALA A 79 -12.96 3.07 5.62
C ALA A 79 -12.83 1.57 5.89
N VAL A 80 -11.64 1.09 6.21
CA VAL A 80 -11.41 -0.32 6.55
C VAL A 80 -12.13 -0.70 7.83
N LEU A 81 -12.05 0.15 8.85
CA LEU A 81 -12.73 -0.10 10.13
C LEU A 81 -14.25 -0.15 9.97
N ASP A 82 -14.83 0.73 9.16
CA ASP A 82 -16.25 0.68 8.82
C ASP A 82 -16.63 -0.66 8.21
N GLU A 83 -15.82 -1.15 7.28
CA GLU A 83 -16.08 -2.44 6.62
C GLU A 83 -15.96 -3.60 7.60
N VAL A 84 -14.96 -3.59 8.47
CA VAL A 84 -14.78 -4.63 9.49
C VAL A 84 -15.97 -4.62 10.47
N MET A 85 -16.41 -3.46 10.89
CA MET A 85 -17.58 -3.34 11.77
C MET A 85 -18.85 -3.84 11.10
N ARG A 86 -19.04 -3.53 9.82
CA ARG A 86 -20.17 -4.01 9.03
C ARG A 86 -20.20 -5.53 8.95
N ILE A 87 -19.06 -6.14 8.66
CA ILE A 87 -18.93 -7.61 8.58
C ILE A 87 -19.18 -8.23 9.94
N SER A 88 -18.64 -7.67 11.00
CA SER A 88 -18.81 -8.18 12.36
C SER A 88 -20.27 -8.13 12.80
N ALA A 89 -21.02 -7.10 12.42
CA ALA A 89 -22.44 -6.97 12.75
C ALA A 89 -23.29 -8.02 12.02
N GLN A 90 -22.83 -8.55 10.88
CA GLN A 90 -23.52 -9.56 10.09
C GLN A 90 -23.09 -10.99 10.44
N ALA A 91 -22.06 -11.15 11.27
CA ALA A 91 -21.56 -12.45 11.64
C ALA A 91 -22.64 -13.19 12.49
N PRO A 92 -22.84 -14.50 12.26
CA PRO A 92 -23.80 -15.24 13.07
C PRO A 92 -23.31 -15.37 14.51
N GLU A 93 -24.24 -15.22 15.45
CA GLU A 93 -23.94 -15.45 16.86
C GLU A 93 -23.67 -16.94 17.11
N ARG A 94 -22.70 -17.21 17.97
CA ARG A 94 -22.37 -18.55 18.41
C ARG A 94 -22.86 -18.79 19.85
#